data_3d68769081e6e676da7a5e252a3eb027
#
_entry.id   3d68769081e6e676da7a5e252a3eb027
#
_cell.length_a   1.000
_cell.length_b   1.000
_cell.length_c   1.000
_cell.angle_alpha   90.00
_cell.angle_beta   90.00
_cell.angle_gamma   90.00
#
_symmetry.space_group_name_H-M   'P 1'
#
loop_
_entity.id
_entity.type
_entity.pdbx_description
1 polymer ?
#
loop_
_entity_poly.entity_id
_entity_poly.type
_entity_poly.pdbx_seq_one_letter_code
_entity_poly.pdbx_strand_id
1 'polypeptide(L)'
;MKIALGIEYNGKQYCGWQRQEKVRSVQEELEKALSFVANEKIEVFCAGRTDSGVHGTGQVVHFETTAVRPEKAWAFGTNANLPDDISVSWAKVVDDEFHARFSATARRYRYILYCNKLRSAILPEGITHCHLDLDEKKMHQAGQFLLGENDFSSFRAAQCQSNTPWRNVHHLNVVRKGQYIIVDIQANAFVHHMVRNIVGSLIEVGAGNQPVEWMKWLLEQKDRKLAAPTAKPEGLYLVNVIYPEKFAIPQKNLGPLYLEDNLI
;
A
#
# COMPACT_ATOMS: atom_id res chain seq x y z
N MET A 1 15.94 22.79 -5.59
CA MET A 1 14.70 22.36 -6.29
C MET A 1 14.10 21.16 -5.58
N LYS A 2 12.79 21.01 -5.65
CA LYS A 2 12.07 19.87 -5.07
C LYS A 2 11.58 18.94 -6.18
N ILE A 3 11.80 17.64 -6.02
CA ILE A 3 11.48 16.61 -7.02
C ILE A 3 10.60 15.55 -6.39
N ALA A 4 9.51 15.20 -7.06
CA ALA A 4 8.67 14.06 -6.73
C ALA A 4 8.96 12.89 -7.68
N LEU A 5 8.93 11.66 -7.15
CA LEU A 5 9.09 10.43 -7.88
C LEU A 5 7.94 9.47 -7.59
N GLY A 6 7.48 8.75 -8.62
CA GLY A 6 6.67 7.56 -8.46
C GLY A 6 7.55 6.33 -8.35
N ILE A 7 7.34 5.53 -7.31
CA ILE A 7 8.16 4.37 -6.99
C ILE A 7 7.32 3.10 -7.01
N GLU A 8 7.87 2.08 -7.65
CA GLU A 8 7.36 0.71 -7.64
C GLU A 8 8.40 -0.21 -7.00
N TYR A 9 7.95 -1.16 -6.15
CA TYR A 9 8.87 -2.11 -5.50
C TYR A 9 8.19 -3.43 -5.12
N ASN A 10 8.95 -4.51 -5.21
CA ASN A 10 8.66 -5.78 -4.58
C ASN A 10 9.21 -5.77 -3.15
N GLY A 11 8.32 -5.71 -2.17
CA GLY A 11 8.69 -5.57 -0.75
C GLY A 11 9.25 -6.83 -0.08
N LYS A 12 9.25 -7.98 -0.74
CA LYS A 12 9.57 -9.28 -0.14
C LYS A 12 10.94 -9.33 0.55
N GLN A 13 11.95 -8.74 -0.08
CA GLN A 13 13.33 -8.75 0.39
C GLN A 13 13.65 -7.61 1.38
N TYR A 14 12.64 -6.84 1.79
CA TYR A 14 12.80 -5.63 2.59
C TYR A 14 12.11 -5.73 3.95
N CYS A 15 12.75 -5.19 4.98
CA CYS A 15 12.15 -4.97 6.29
C CYS A 15 11.22 -3.75 6.29
N GLY A 16 10.43 -3.59 5.21
CA GLY A 16 9.53 -2.49 4.98
C GLY A 16 10.18 -1.30 4.28
N TRP A 17 9.40 -0.22 4.18
CA TRP A 17 9.83 1.02 3.53
C TRP A 17 10.95 1.74 4.28
N GLN A 18 10.74 1.97 5.59
CA GLN A 18 11.54 2.89 6.39
C GLN A 18 12.98 2.40 6.59
N ARG A 19 13.96 3.28 6.34
CA ARG A 19 15.37 3.05 6.69
C ARG A 19 15.52 2.75 8.18
N GLN A 20 16.23 1.68 8.48
CA GLN A 20 16.54 1.21 9.83
C GLN A 20 18.00 0.75 9.88
N GLU A 21 18.60 0.71 11.06
CA GLU A 21 19.92 0.15 11.23
C GLU A 21 19.91 -1.37 11.01
N LYS A 22 20.94 -1.87 10.34
CA LYS A 22 21.26 -3.32 10.17
C LYS A 22 20.25 -4.14 9.35
N VAL A 23 19.26 -3.53 8.70
CA VAL A 23 18.30 -4.24 7.85
C VAL A 23 18.08 -3.51 6.54
N ARG A 24 17.89 -4.25 5.46
CA ARG A 24 17.64 -3.71 4.12
C ARG A 24 16.24 -3.12 4.06
N SER A 25 16.11 -1.90 3.54
CA SER A 25 14.85 -1.18 3.37
C SER A 25 14.76 -0.52 2.00
N VAL A 26 13.53 -0.31 1.50
CA VAL A 26 13.32 0.32 0.18
C VAL A 26 13.86 1.75 0.17
N GLN A 27 13.63 2.51 1.26
CA GLN A 27 14.12 3.88 1.40
C GLN A 27 15.64 3.98 1.30
N GLU A 28 16.37 3.08 1.92
CA GLU A 28 17.83 3.08 1.91
C GLU A 28 18.40 2.88 0.50
N GLU A 29 17.88 1.88 -0.24
CA GLU A 29 18.34 1.61 -1.61
C GLU A 29 18.03 2.79 -2.55
N LEU A 30 16.83 3.38 -2.40
CA LEU A 30 16.44 4.55 -3.19
C LEU A 30 17.33 5.76 -2.89
N GLU A 31 17.61 6.04 -1.61
CA GLU A 31 18.47 7.16 -1.20
C GLU A 31 19.91 6.99 -1.69
N LYS A 32 20.46 5.76 -1.70
CA LYS A 32 21.78 5.45 -2.27
C LYS A 32 21.82 5.77 -3.76
N ALA A 33 20.85 5.28 -4.53
CA ALA A 33 20.77 5.50 -5.98
C ALA A 33 20.59 6.98 -6.32
N LEU A 34 19.70 7.69 -5.62
CA LEU A 34 19.47 9.12 -5.81
C LEU A 34 20.70 9.95 -5.44
N SER A 35 21.39 9.61 -4.35
CA SER A 35 22.61 10.33 -3.93
C SER A 35 23.73 10.19 -4.96
N PHE A 36 23.83 9.02 -5.62
CA PHE A 36 24.77 8.83 -6.72
C PHE A 36 24.44 9.74 -7.91
N VAL A 37 23.17 9.81 -8.33
CA VAL A 37 22.73 10.66 -9.45
C VAL A 37 22.89 12.14 -9.13
N ALA A 38 22.58 12.54 -7.92
CA ALA A 38 22.69 13.93 -7.46
C ALA A 38 24.14 14.36 -7.24
N ASN A 39 25.06 13.44 -6.96
CA ASN A 39 26.39 13.68 -6.42
C ASN A 39 26.36 14.47 -5.10
N GLU A 40 25.32 14.25 -4.30
CA GLU A 40 25.15 14.80 -2.95
C GLU A 40 24.25 13.85 -2.13
N LYS A 41 24.27 13.96 -0.80
CA LYS A 41 23.42 13.15 0.07
C LYS A 41 21.95 13.54 -0.13
N ILE A 42 21.12 12.56 -0.51
CA ILE A 42 19.67 12.71 -0.66
C ILE A 42 18.94 11.97 0.45
N GLU A 43 17.93 12.61 1.03
CA GLU A 43 16.95 12.02 1.94
C GLU A 43 15.56 12.14 1.32
N VAL A 44 14.79 11.03 1.33
CA VAL A 44 13.45 11.00 0.74
C VAL A 44 12.34 10.97 1.79
N PHE A 45 11.24 11.65 1.48
CA PHE A 45 10.00 11.64 2.26
C PHE A 45 8.92 10.91 1.48
N CYS A 46 8.40 9.81 2.01
CA CYS A 46 7.37 9.00 1.33
C CYS A 46 5.94 9.41 1.71
N ALA A 47 4.99 9.12 0.83
CA ALA A 47 3.55 9.34 1.06
C ALA A 47 2.98 8.43 2.15
N GLY A 48 3.47 7.19 2.23
CA GLY A 48 3.04 6.21 3.23
C GLY A 48 4.10 5.15 3.44
N ARG A 49 4.38 4.83 4.70
CA ARG A 49 5.26 3.70 5.04
C ARG A 49 4.51 2.40 4.78
N THR A 50 5.21 1.38 4.29
CA THR A 50 4.70 0.01 4.17
C THR A 50 5.48 -0.91 5.09
N ASP A 51 4.81 -1.96 5.57
CA ASP A 51 5.39 -2.96 6.46
C ASP A 51 6.35 -3.90 5.70
N SER A 52 7.11 -4.71 6.45
CA SER A 52 7.94 -5.78 5.90
C SER A 52 7.13 -6.70 4.99
N GLY A 53 7.63 -6.97 3.79
CA GLY A 53 6.99 -7.84 2.80
C GLY A 53 5.83 -7.21 2.01
N VAL A 54 5.45 -5.96 2.30
CA VAL A 54 4.39 -5.24 1.57
C VAL A 54 4.97 -4.56 0.34
N HIS A 55 4.24 -4.64 -0.78
CA HIS A 55 4.64 -4.10 -2.08
C HIS A 55 4.10 -2.68 -2.31
N GLY A 56 4.60 -2.02 -3.33
CA GLY A 56 4.07 -0.75 -3.82
C GLY A 56 4.16 -0.67 -5.34
N THR A 57 3.08 -0.26 -6.00
CA THR A 57 3.06 0.07 -7.44
C THR A 57 2.75 1.54 -7.67
N GLY A 58 2.34 2.26 -6.60
CA GLY A 58 1.97 3.66 -6.65
C GLY A 58 2.49 4.48 -5.47
N GLN A 59 3.64 4.12 -4.89
CA GLN A 59 4.28 4.94 -3.86
C GLN A 59 4.78 6.26 -4.46
N VAL A 60 4.64 7.35 -3.73
CA VAL A 60 5.18 8.65 -4.11
C VAL A 60 6.15 9.13 -3.04
N VAL A 61 7.30 9.61 -3.48
CA VAL A 61 8.28 10.27 -2.62
C VAL A 61 8.60 11.66 -3.13
N HIS A 62 9.17 12.51 -2.28
CA HIS A 62 9.84 13.73 -2.71
C HIS A 62 11.17 13.89 -1.98
N PHE A 63 12.05 14.67 -2.57
CA PHE A 63 13.31 15.09 -1.99
C PHE A 63 13.69 16.49 -2.47
N GLU A 64 14.63 17.13 -1.78
CA GLU A 64 15.22 18.40 -2.16
C GLU A 64 16.65 18.18 -2.60
N THR A 65 17.09 18.95 -3.62
CA THR A 65 18.44 18.85 -4.18
C THR A 65 18.92 20.18 -4.74
N THR A 66 20.23 20.41 -4.68
CA THR A 66 20.92 21.52 -5.39
C THR A 66 21.35 21.10 -6.78
N ALA A 67 21.44 19.81 -7.07
CA ALA A 67 21.85 19.26 -8.34
C ALA A 67 20.87 19.58 -9.47
N VAL A 68 21.35 20.20 -10.54
CA VAL A 68 20.55 20.51 -11.73
C VAL A 68 20.67 19.34 -12.71
N ARG A 69 19.58 18.62 -12.91
CA ARG A 69 19.47 17.49 -13.85
C ARG A 69 18.13 17.58 -14.58
N PRO A 70 18.04 17.14 -15.85
CA PRO A 70 16.75 16.97 -16.53
C PRO A 70 15.86 15.96 -15.80
N GLU A 71 14.54 16.13 -15.82
CA GLU A 71 13.61 15.20 -15.16
C GLU A 71 13.86 13.74 -15.53
N LYS A 72 14.10 13.48 -16.83
CA LYS A 72 14.43 12.13 -17.32
C LYS A 72 15.67 11.51 -16.65
N ALA A 73 16.66 12.32 -16.30
CA ALA A 73 17.89 11.82 -15.66
C ALA A 73 17.59 11.31 -14.23
N TRP A 74 16.63 11.91 -13.54
CA TRP A 74 16.20 11.42 -12.22
C TRP A 74 15.56 10.04 -12.30
N ALA A 75 14.73 9.76 -13.31
CA ALA A 75 14.13 8.43 -13.47
C ALA A 75 15.15 7.40 -13.99
N PHE A 76 15.78 7.67 -15.15
CA PHE A 76 16.68 6.69 -15.78
C PHE A 76 17.99 6.49 -15.02
N GLY A 77 18.59 7.58 -14.53
CA GLY A 77 19.82 7.50 -13.74
C GLY A 77 19.63 6.77 -12.43
N THR A 78 18.51 7.00 -11.75
CA THR A 78 18.18 6.28 -10.50
C THR A 78 17.94 4.81 -10.79
N ASN A 79 17.16 4.46 -11.82
CA ASN A 79 16.90 3.05 -12.20
C ASN A 79 18.18 2.29 -12.57
N ALA A 80 19.16 2.96 -13.18
CA ALA A 80 20.45 2.33 -13.51
C ALA A 80 21.29 1.96 -12.25
N ASN A 81 20.95 2.51 -11.09
CA ASN A 81 21.65 2.30 -9.82
C ASN A 81 20.79 1.60 -8.77
N LEU A 82 19.52 1.30 -9.09
CA LEU A 82 18.61 0.55 -8.21
C LEU A 82 18.75 -0.96 -8.45
N PRO A 83 18.45 -1.79 -7.43
CA PRO A 83 18.26 -3.22 -7.64
C PRO A 83 16.97 -3.48 -8.45
N ASP A 84 16.87 -4.65 -9.10
CA ASP A 84 15.78 -5.02 -10.01
C ASP A 84 14.38 -5.04 -9.35
N ASP A 85 14.32 -5.12 -8.04
CA ASP A 85 13.10 -5.16 -7.25
C ASP A 85 12.58 -3.76 -6.81
N ILE A 86 13.24 -2.67 -7.25
CA ILE A 86 12.79 -1.28 -7.07
C ILE A 86 12.92 -0.52 -8.39
N SER A 87 11.90 0.25 -8.77
CA SER A 87 11.97 1.12 -9.93
C SER A 87 11.34 2.49 -9.72
N VAL A 88 11.88 3.50 -10.40
CA VAL A 88 11.28 4.83 -10.56
C VAL A 88 10.46 4.83 -11.84
N SER A 89 9.18 5.06 -11.72
CA SER A 89 8.24 5.04 -12.84
C SER A 89 8.06 6.40 -13.51
N TRP A 90 8.25 7.47 -12.77
CA TRP A 90 8.23 8.85 -13.25
C TRP A 90 8.99 9.77 -12.29
N ALA A 91 9.46 10.90 -12.81
CA ALA A 91 10.04 12.00 -12.04
C ALA A 91 9.38 13.32 -12.47
N LYS A 92 9.20 14.24 -11.54
CA LYS A 92 8.61 15.56 -11.79
C LYS A 92 9.18 16.59 -10.84
N VAL A 93 9.55 17.76 -11.37
CA VAL A 93 9.80 18.95 -10.56
C VAL A 93 8.46 19.43 -10.00
N VAL A 94 8.40 19.66 -8.69
CA VAL A 94 7.18 20.07 -8.00
C VAL A 94 7.38 21.38 -7.25
N ASP A 95 6.28 22.04 -6.95
CA ASP A 95 6.25 23.25 -6.14
C ASP A 95 6.82 23.02 -4.74
N ASP A 96 7.41 24.07 -4.14
CA ASP A 96 7.99 24.01 -2.79
C ASP A 96 6.95 23.69 -1.70
N GLU A 97 5.65 23.96 -1.95
CA GLU A 97 4.55 23.57 -1.05
C GLU A 97 4.28 22.05 -1.07
N PHE A 98 4.75 21.33 -2.09
CA PHE A 98 4.47 19.90 -2.18
C PHE A 98 5.19 19.12 -1.10
N HIS A 99 4.46 18.25 -0.43
CA HIS A 99 5.02 17.27 0.50
C HIS A 99 4.35 15.91 0.29
N ALA A 100 5.10 14.87 -0.09
CA ALA A 100 4.56 13.57 -0.43
C ALA A 100 3.59 12.99 0.62
N ARG A 101 3.86 13.19 1.90
CA ARG A 101 3.00 12.70 2.99
C ARG A 101 1.84 13.64 3.33
N PHE A 102 2.14 14.95 3.48
CA PHE A 102 1.18 15.89 4.07
C PHE A 102 0.25 16.52 3.05
N SER A 103 0.67 16.61 1.77
CA SER A 103 -0.21 17.06 0.69
C SER A 103 -1.14 15.95 0.18
N ALA A 104 -0.93 14.69 0.57
CA ALA A 104 -1.76 13.58 0.14
C ALA A 104 -3.11 13.58 0.87
N THR A 105 -4.20 13.53 0.09
CA THR A 105 -5.60 13.50 0.58
C THR A 105 -6.10 12.09 0.82
N ALA A 106 -5.58 11.09 0.09
CA ALA A 106 -5.92 9.68 0.29
C ALA A 106 -4.78 8.74 -0.13
N ARG A 107 -4.86 7.50 0.33
CA ARG A 107 -4.04 6.36 -0.10
C ARG A 107 -4.98 5.23 -0.50
N ARG A 108 -4.60 4.46 -1.53
CA ARG A 108 -5.34 3.32 -2.02
C ARG A 108 -4.48 2.08 -2.00
N TYR A 109 -5.04 1.01 -1.47
CA TYR A 109 -4.39 -0.30 -1.37
C TYR A 109 -5.22 -1.36 -2.08
N ARG A 110 -4.55 -2.34 -2.64
CA ARG A 110 -5.13 -3.60 -3.09
C ARG A 110 -4.51 -4.76 -2.34
N TYR A 111 -5.35 -5.68 -1.90
CA TYR A 111 -4.91 -6.94 -1.33
C TYR A 111 -5.36 -8.09 -2.23
N ILE A 112 -4.42 -8.93 -2.65
CA ILE A 112 -4.66 -10.00 -3.61
C ILE A 112 -4.60 -11.36 -2.91
N LEU A 113 -5.75 -12.05 -2.89
CA LEU A 113 -5.87 -13.43 -2.46
C LEU A 113 -5.88 -14.33 -3.68
N TYR A 114 -5.08 -15.38 -3.68
CA TYR A 114 -5.14 -16.47 -4.64
C TYR A 114 -5.89 -17.63 -4.00
N CYS A 115 -7.16 -17.83 -4.39
CA CYS A 115 -8.05 -18.84 -3.83
C CYS A 115 -7.94 -20.13 -4.63
N ASN A 116 -7.17 -21.08 -4.12
CA ASN A 116 -7.00 -22.40 -4.70
C ASN A 116 -6.59 -23.39 -3.60
N LYS A 117 -6.99 -24.67 -3.74
CA LYS A 117 -6.56 -25.72 -2.80
C LYS A 117 -5.05 -25.90 -2.76
N LEU A 118 -4.38 -25.74 -3.90
CA LEU A 118 -2.93 -25.84 -4.04
C LEU A 118 -2.30 -24.46 -4.29
N ARG A 119 -1.13 -24.22 -3.73
CA ARG A 119 -0.37 -22.97 -3.92
C ARG A 119 0.13 -22.84 -5.36
N SER A 120 0.26 -21.61 -5.84
CA SER A 120 0.99 -21.30 -7.09
C SER A 120 2.50 -21.29 -6.83
N ALA A 121 3.27 -21.70 -7.83
CA ALA A 121 4.73 -21.57 -7.84
C ALA A 121 5.21 -20.36 -8.69
N ILE A 122 4.34 -19.79 -9.53
CA ILE A 122 4.71 -18.73 -10.49
C ILE A 122 4.68 -17.33 -9.87
N LEU A 123 3.73 -17.04 -8.98
CA LEU A 123 3.58 -15.73 -8.32
C LEU A 123 3.58 -15.86 -6.78
N PRO A 124 4.57 -16.56 -6.17
CA PRO A 124 4.51 -16.81 -4.73
C PRO A 124 4.75 -15.55 -3.89
N GLU A 125 5.25 -14.47 -4.49
CA GLU A 125 5.73 -13.28 -3.79
C GLU A 125 4.78 -12.10 -3.86
N GLY A 126 3.82 -12.12 -4.79
CA GLY A 126 2.91 -11.00 -5.03
C GLY A 126 1.45 -11.29 -4.70
N ILE A 127 1.15 -12.45 -4.12
CA ILE A 127 -0.21 -12.88 -3.78
C ILE A 127 -0.21 -13.63 -2.45
N THR A 128 -1.30 -13.51 -1.70
CA THR A 128 -1.51 -14.38 -0.52
C THR A 128 -2.32 -15.60 -0.93
N HIS A 129 -1.74 -16.79 -0.77
CA HIS A 129 -2.45 -18.05 -1.00
C HIS A 129 -3.50 -18.27 0.09
N CYS A 130 -4.73 -18.55 -0.35
CA CYS A 130 -5.86 -18.95 0.51
C CYS A 130 -6.45 -20.26 -0.01
N HIS A 131 -6.44 -21.30 0.82
CA HIS A 131 -6.99 -22.62 0.46
C HIS A 131 -8.49 -22.73 0.75
N LEU A 132 -9.08 -21.71 1.38
CA LEU A 132 -10.51 -21.65 1.71
C LEU A 132 -11.31 -21.27 0.48
N ASP A 133 -12.52 -21.80 0.39
CA ASP A 133 -13.52 -21.32 -0.56
C ASP A 133 -14.19 -20.08 0.07
N LEU A 134 -13.95 -18.93 -0.51
CA LEU A 134 -14.39 -17.64 0.02
C LEU A 134 -15.57 -17.11 -0.80
N ASP A 135 -16.60 -16.60 -0.13
CA ASP A 135 -17.70 -15.85 -0.72
C ASP A 135 -17.34 -14.36 -0.79
N GLU A 136 -16.89 -13.88 -1.95
CA GLU A 136 -16.51 -12.48 -2.17
C GLU A 136 -17.69 -11.53 -2.01
N LYS A 137 -18.94 -11.97 -2.21
CA LYS A 137 -20.13 -11.12 -2.04
C LYS A 137 -20.37 -10.84 -0.57
N LYS A 138 -20.26 -11.85 0.28
CA LYS A 138 -20.33 -11.65 1.76
C LYS A 138 -19.18 -10.79 2.24
N MET A 139 -17.95 -11.00 1.74
CA MET A 139 -16.80 -10.13 2.07
C MET A 139 -17.08 -8.68 1.67
N HIS A 140 -17.63 -8.45 0.46
CA HIS A 140 -17.98 -7.11 -0.01
C HIS A 140 -19.04 -6.47 0.89
N GLN A 141 -20.15 -7.18 1.18
CA GLN A 141 -21.22 -6.70 2.07
C GLN A 141 -20.67 -6.33 3.46
N ALA A 142 -19.84 -7.18 4.04
CA ALA A 142 -19.23 -6.93 5.34
C ALA A 142 -18.30 -5.70 5.31
N GLY A 143 -17.56 -5.51 4.23
CA GLY A 143 -16.70 -4.35 4.01
C GLY A 143 -17.44 -3.01 3.99
N GLN A 144 -18.72 -3.00 3.56
CA GLN A 144 -19.52 -1.76 3.48
C GLN A 144 -19.79 -1.14 4.86
N PHE A 145 -19.77 -1.91 5.95
CA PHE A 145 -19.89 -1.36 7.30
C PHE A 145 -18.71 -0.50 7.73
N LEU A 146 -17.58 -0.58 7.01
CA LEU A 146 -16.38 0.20 7.33
C LEU A 146 -16.31 1.56 6.61
N LEU A 147 -17.27 1.87 5.73
CA LEU A 147 -17.28 3.12 4.96
C LEU A 147 -17.53 4.33 5.86
N GLY A 148 -16.97 5.47 5.43
CA GLY A 148 -17.08 6.74 6.15
C GLY A 148 -16.04 6.88 7.28
N GLU A 149 -16.28 7.85 8.16
CA GLU A 149 -15.39 8.13 9.29
C GLU A 149 -15.75 7.25 10.49
N ASN A 150 -14.80 6.40 10.90
CA ASN A 150 -14.97 5.44 11.98
C ASN A 150 -13.72 5.34 12.84
N ASP A 151 -13.90 4.80 14.06
CA ASP A 151 -12.83 4.41 14.97
C ASP A 151 -12.33 3.00 14.61
N PHE A 152 -11.12 2.92 14.05
CA PHE A 152 -10.49 1.66 13.61
C PHE A 152 -9.62 1.01 14.68
N SER A 153 -9.90 1.20 15.97
CA SER A 153 -9.15 0.57 17.07
C SER A 153 -9.12 -0.95 16.96
N SER A 154 -10.23 -1.60 16.56
CA SER A 154 -10.29 -3.06 16.34
C SER A 154 -9.38 -3.55 15.19
N PHE A 155 -8.96 -2.66 14.30
CA PHE A 155 -8.08 -2.98 13.18
C PHE A 155 -6.69 -2.36 13.31
N ARG A 156 -6.35 -1.79 14.48
CA ARG A 156 -5.10 -1.12 14.76
C ARG A 156 -4.13 -2.05 15.49
N ALA A 157 -2.89 -2.20 14.99
CA ALA A 157 -1.84 -2.91 15.70
C ALA A 157 -1.42 -2.16 16.97
N ALA A 158 -1.05 -2.91 18.03
CA ALA A 158 -0.69 -2.34 19.34
C ALA A 158 0.48 -1.33 19.27
N GLN A 159 1.45 -1.53 18.36
CA GLN A 159 2.62 -0.67 18.19
C GLN A 159 2.38 0.55 17.28
N CYS A 160 1.11 0.88 16.97
CA CYS A 160 0.77 1.98 16.09
C CYS A 160 1.14 3.34 16.68
N GLN A 161 1.98 4.10 15.98
CA GLN A 161 2.42 5.45 16.37
C GLN A 161 1.40 6.57 16.09
N SER A 162 0.25 6.24 15.48
CA SER A 162 -0.77 7.26 15.17
C SER A 162 -1.46 7.75 16.45
N ASN A 163 -1.65 9.06 16.57
CA ASN A 163 -2.29 9.68 17.74
C ASN A 163 -3.80 9.36 17.83
N THR A 164 -4.45 9.06 16.70
CA THR A 164 -5.89 8.79 16.66
C THR A 164 -6.19 7.54 15.84
N PRO A 165 -7.18 6.72 16.25
CA PRO A 165 -7.65 5.57 15.47
C PRO A 165 -8.66 5.95 14.37
N TRP A 166 -9.17 7.19 14.37
CA TRP A 166 -10.19 7.64 13.43
C TRP A 166 -9.67 7.75 12.01
N ARG A 167 -10.38 7.11 11.08
CA ARG A 167 -10.09 7.15 9.63
C ARG A 167 -11.38 7.25 8.84
N ASN A 168 -11.29 7.89 7.68
CA ASN A 168 -12.39 7.97 6.73
C ASN A 168 -12.10 7.03 5.55
N VAL A 169 -12.84 5.93 5.46
CA VAL A 169 -12.77 4.98 4.35
C VAL A 169 -13.69 5.46 3.23
N HIS A 170 -13.11 5.81 2.09
CA HIS A 170 -13.83 6.38 0.95
C HIS A 170 -14.51 5.30 0.10
N HIS A 171 -13.85 4.16 -0.10
CA HIS A 171 -14.44 2.96 -0.67
C HIS A 171 -13.73 1.69 -0.15
N LEU A 172 -14.46 0.59 -0.18
CA LEU A 172 -13.96 -0.74 0.00
C LEU A 172 -14.74 -1.68 -0.93
N ASN A 173 -14.06 -2.23 -1.94
CA ASN A 173 -14.63 -3.17 -2.88
C ASN A 173 -13.95 -4.52 -2.77
N VAL A 174 -14.74 -5.60 -2.86
CA VAL A 174 -14.21 -6.96 -2.95
C VAL A 174 -14.78 -7.58 -4.21
N VAL A 175 -13.90 -8.02 -5.11
CA VAL A 175 -14.27 -8.60 -6.38
C VAL A 175 -13.48 -9.88 -6.66
N ARG A 176 -14.10 -10.82 -7.35
CA ARG A 176 -13.46 -12.05 -7.81
C ARG A 176 -13.10 -11.97 -9.29
N LYS A 177 -11.88 -12.37 -9.63
CA LYS A 177 -11.40 -12.59 -11.00
C LYS A 177 -10.80 -13.98 -11.10
N GLY A 178 -11.57 -14.93 -11.59
CA GLY A 178 -11.16 -16.33 -11.63
C GLY A 178 -10.78 -16.83 -10.23
N GLN A 179 -9.52 -17.20 -10.06
CA GLN A 179 -8.98 -17.66 -8.75
C GLN A 179 -8.50 -16.54 -7.84
N TYR A 180 -8.58 -15.28 -8.27
CA TYR A 180 -8.17 -14.14 -7.46
C TYR A 180 -9.37 -13.47 -6.81
N ILE A 181 -9.24 -13.12 -5.53
CA ILE A 181 -10.10 -12.16 -4.86
C ILE A 181 -9.26 -10.92 -4.56
N ILE A 182 -9.78 -9.76 -4.97
CA ILE A 182 -9.13 -8.47 -4.84
C ILE A 182 -9.94 -7.64 -3.85
N VAL A 183 -9.30 -7.25 -2.75
CA VAL A 183 -9.85 -6.26 -1.82
C VAL A 183 -9.20 -4.92 -2.15
N ASP A 184 -9.99 -3.97 -2.65
CA ASP A 184 -9.55 -2.64 -3.04
C ASP A 184 -10.10 -1.63 -2.05
N ILE A 185 -9.23 -0.92 -1.32
CA ILE A 185 -9.61 0.01 -0.26
C ILE A 185 -8.90 1.34 -0.41
N GLN A 186 -9.66 2.45 -0.26
CA GLN A 186 -9.13 3.80 -0.21
C GLN A 186 -9.60 4.52 1.05
N ALA A 187 -8.69 5.23 1.71
CA ALA A 187 -9.00 6.06 2.88
C ALA A 187 -8.10 7.30 2.93
N ASN A 188 -8.49 8.30 3.73
CA ASN A 188 -7.66 9.47 3.99
C ASN A 188 -6.28 9.10 4.55
N ALA A 189 -6.23 8.12 5.45
CA ALA A 189 -5.03 7.53 6.01
C ALA A 189 -5.34 6.13 6.59
N PHE A 190 -4.30 5.41 7.00
CA PHE A 190 -4.43 4.08 7.61
C PHE A 190 -3.65 4.03 8.93
N VAL A 191 -4.19 3.33 9.92
CA VAL A 191 -3.42 2.95 11.12
C VAL A 191 -2.58 1.71 10.83
N HIS A 192 -1.56 1.47 11.65
CA HIS A 192 -0.63 0.33 11.46
C HIS A 192 -1.39 -1.00 11.34
N HIS A 193 -1.09 -1.77 10.32
CA HIS A 193 -1.70 -3.04 9.90
C HIS A 193 -3.20 -2.97 9.52
N MET A 194 -3.82 -1.81 9.43
CA MET A 194 -5.28 -1.67 9.26
C MET A 194 -5.82 -2.50 8.09
N VAL A 195 -5.27 -2.37 6.89
CA VAL A 195 -5.75 -3.11 5.71
C VAL A 195 -5.62 -4.62 5.94
N ARG A 196 -4.49 -5.10 6.45
CA ARG A 196 -4.25 -6.52 6.69
C ARG A 196 -5.18 -7.08 7.78
N ASN A 197 -5.51 -6.31 8.81
CA ASN A 197 -6.45 -6.71 9.85
C ASN A 197 -7.89 -6.75 9.33
N ILE A 198 -8.28 -5.79 8.48
CA ILE A 198 -9.56 -5.81 7.78
C ILE A 198 -9.67 -7.05 6.89
N VAL A 199 -8.65 -7.32 6.07
CA VAL A 199 -8.64 -8.49 5.17
C VAL A 199 -8.70 -9.79 5.95
N GLY A 200 -7.95 -9.94 7.05
CA GLY A 200 -8.04 -11.12 7.91
C GLY A 200 -9.46 -11.36 8.41
N SER A 201 -10.15 -10.30 8.83
CA SER A 201 -11.54 -10.39 9.29
C SER A 201 -12.53 -10.65 8.13
N LEU A 202 -12.30 -10.08 6.95
CA LEU A 202 -13.10 -10.38 5.76
C LEU A 202 -12.97 -11.85 5.31
N ILE A 203 -11.80 -12.46 5.47
CA ILE A 203 -11.58 -13.89 5.19
C ILE A 203 -12.48 -14.76 6.08
N GLU A 204 -12.60 -14.47 7.37
CA GLU A 204 -13.50 -15.20 8.28
C GLU A 204 -14.97 -15.11 7.85
N VAL A 205 -15.40 -13.94 7.38
CA VAL A 205 -16.75 -13.75 6.84
C VAL A 205 -16.92 -14.52 5.52
N GLY A 206 -15.95 -14.41 4.60
CA GLY A 206 -15.97 -15.09 3.31
C GLY A 206 -15.97 -16.61 3.42
N ALA A 207 -15.27 -17.16 4.42
CA ALA A 207 -15.25 -18.59 4.74
C ALA A 207 -16.52 -19.08 5.46
N GLY A 208 -17.41 -18.17 5.84
CA GLY A 208 -18.64 -18.52 6.58
C GLY A 208 -18.42 -18.79 8.07
N ASN A 209 -17.23 -18.52 8.60
CA ASN A 209 -16.93 -18.68 10.03
C ASN A 209 -17.59 -17.59 10.87
N GLN A 210 -17.86 -16.42 10.27
CA GLN A 210 -18.53 -15.29 10.89
C GLN A 210 -19.65 -14.74 9.98
N PRO A 211 -20.75 -14.20 10.56
CA PRO A 211 -21.80 -13.55 9.77
C PRO A 211 -21.29 -12.19 9.22
N VAL A 212 -21.98 -11.67 8.20
CA VAL A 212 -21.65 -10.40 7.55
C VAL A 212 -21.64 -9.24 8.56
N GLU A 213 -22.60 -9.22 9.49
CA GLU A 213 -22.77 -8.19 10.53
C GLU A 213 -21.64 -8.17 11.57
N TRP A 214 -20.86 -9.26 11.67
CA TRP A 214 -19.72 -9.33 12.59
C TRP A 214 -18.70 -8.22 12.35
N MET A 215 -18.52 -7.78 11.10
CA MET A 215 -17.63 -6.68 10.79
C MET A 215 -18.07 -5.34 11.42
N LYS A 216 -19.40 -5.08 11.44
CA LYS A 216 -19.98 -3.93 12.15
C LYS A 216 -19.75 -4.04 13.65
N TRP A 217 -20.06 -5.21 14.20
CA TRP A 217 -19.84 -5.48 15.62
C TRP A 217 -18.37 -5.28 16.02
N LEU A 218 -17.41 -5.78 15.24
CA LEU A 218 -15.97 -5.56 15.50
C LEU A 218 -15.61 -4.08 15.56
N LEU A 219 -16.12 -3.28 14.63
CA LEU A 219 -15.87 -1.85 14.60
C LEU A 219 -16.34 -1.17 15.88
N GLU A 220 -17.51 -1.56 16.38
CA GLU A 220 -18.13 -1.04 17.63
C GLU A 220 -17.36 -1.45 18.89
N GLN A 221 -16.73 -2.64 18.92
CA GLN A 221 -16.00 -3.15 20.08
C GLN A 221 -14.71 -2.39 20.38
N LYS A 222 -14.06 -1.78 19.39
CA LYS A 222 -12.79 -1.04 19.50
C LYS A 222 -11.66 -1.85 20.18
N ASP A 223 -11.70 -3.16 20.05
CA ASP A 223 -10.72 -4.09 20.61
C ASP A 223 -10.10 -4.98 19.51
N ARG A 224 -8.79 -4.82 19.29
CA ARG A 224 -8.03 -5.60 18.30
C ARG A 224 -8.03 -7.11 18.62
N LYS A 225 -8.14 -7.49 19.86
CA LYS A 225 -8.10 -8.91 20.28
C LYS A 225 -9.29 -9.73 19.79
N LEU A 226 -10.40 -9.07 19.50
CA LEU A 226 -11.63 -9.69 19.00
C LEU A 226 -11.61 -9.90 17.47
N ALA A 227 -10.76 -9.18 16.75
CA ALA A 227 -10.63 -9.32 15.31
C ALA A 227 -9.76 -10.52 14.93
N ALA A 228 -9.92 -10.99 13.70
CA ALA A 228 -9.16 -12.12 13.15
C ALA A 228 -7.64 -11.88 13.11
N PRO A 229 -6.83 -12.94 12.94
CA PRO A 229 -5.40 -12.81 12.70
C PRO A 229 -5.08 -11.85 11.56
N THR A 230 -3.96 -11.13 11.68
CA THR A 230 -3.48 -10.22 10.63
C THR A 230 -3.16 -11.00 9.36
N ALA A 231 -3.74 -10.62 8.22
CA ALA A 231 -3.42 -11.23 6.94
C ALA A 231 -1.94 -11.01 6.57
N LYS A 232 -1.38 -11.94 5.81
CA LYS A 232 0.02 -11.93 5.40
C LYS A 232 0.38 -10.68 4.57
N PRO A 233 1.64 -10.22 4.56
CA PRO A 233 2.01 -9.00 3.84
C PRO A 233 2.08 -9.16 2.31
N GLU A 234 2.43 -10.34 1.80
CA GLU A 234 2.76 -10.59 0.39
C GLU A 234 1.62 -10.37 -0.61
N GLY A 235 0.38 -10.25 -0.15
CA GLY A 235 -0.74 -9.87 -1.01
C GLY A 235 -1.04 -8.37 -1.04
N LEU A 236 -0.38 -7.57 -0.22
CA LEU A 236 -0.72 -6.15 -0.05
C LEU A 236 0.14 -5.23 -0.91
N TYR A 237 -0.52 -4.31 -1.62
CA TYR A 237 0.09 -3.29 -2.47
C TYR A 237 -0.44 -1.90 -2.15
N LEU A 238 0.47 -0.93 -1.94
CA LEU A 238 0.13 0.48 -2.06
C LEU A 238 0.05 0.82 -3.55
N VAL A 239 -1.16 0.99 -4.10
CA VAL A 239 -1.37 1.14 -5.55
C VAL A 239 -1.56 2.56 -6.01
N ASN A 240 -1.96 3.48 -5.12
CA ASN A 240 -2.07 4.89 -5.47
C ASN A 240 -2.02 5.81 -4.24
N VAL A 241 -1.58 7.05 -4.47
CA VAL A 241 -1.65 8.16 -3.53
C VAL A 241 -2.31 9.33 -4.23
N ILE A 242 -3.36 9.86 -3.63
CA ILE A 242 -4.18 10.93 -4.20
C ILE A 242 -3.72 12.27 -3.65
N TYR A 243 -3.53 13.24 -4.54
CA TYR A 243 -3.13 14.61 -4.24
C TYR A 243 -4.11 15.61 -4.85
N PRO A 244 -4.19 16.85 -4.33
CA PRO A 244 -4.89 17.96 -4.99
C PRO A 244 -4.37 18.18 -6.42
N GLU A 245 -5.27 18.46 -7.34
CA GLU A 245 -4.99 18.66 -8.78
C GLU A 245 -3.92 19.72 -9.05
N LYS A 246 -3.84 20.76 -8.19
CA LYS A 246 -2.83 21.82 -8.29
C LYS A 246 -1.39 21.33 -8.40
N PHE A 247 -1.08 20.16 -7.85
CA PHE A 247 0.27 19.58 -7.91
C PHE A 247 0.52 18.77 -9.19
N ALA A 248 -0.54 18.48 -9.97
CA ALA A 248 -0.51 17.75 -11.23
C ALA A 248 0.41 16.50 -11.18
N ILE A 249 0.30 15.71 -10.11
CA ILE A 249 1.08 14.47 -9.92
C ILE A 249 0.66 13.45 -10.99
N PRO A 250 1.61 12.83 -11.72
CA PRO A 250 1.29 11.84 -12.74
C PRO A 250 0.46 10.70 -12.18
N GLN A 251 -0.62 10.35 -12.89
CA GLN A 251 -1.44 9.19 -12.59
C GLN A 251 -0.98 7.99 -13.43
N LYS A 252 -0.98 6.80 -12.84
CA LYS A 252 -0.69 5.53 -13.51
C LYS A 252 -1.88 4.59 -13.38
N ASN A 253 -1.93 3.59 -14.25
CA ASN A 253 -2.84 2.49 -14.08
C ASN A 253 -2.60 1.82 -12.73
N LEU A 254 -3.69 1.44 -12.07
CA LEU A 254 -3.60 0.80 -10.77
C LEU A 254 -2.98 -0.59 -10.91
N GLY A 255 -1.92 -0.83 -10.14
CA GLY A 255 -1.27 -2.13 -10.08
C GLY A 255 -2.03 -3.19 -9.25
N PRO A 256 -1.45 -4.36 -9.11
CA PRO A 256 -0.27 -4.84 -9.82
C PRO A 256 -0.52 -5.11 -11.30
N LEU A 257 0.53 -5.10 -12.13
CA LEU A 257 0.43 -5.13 -13.61
C LEU A 257 -0.27 -6.37 -14.20
N TYR A 258 -0.28 -7.50 -13.48
CA TYR A 258 -0.97 -8.72 -13.91
C TYR A 258 -2.50 -8.68 -13.70
N LEU A 259 -3.02 -7.57 -13.14
CA LEU A 259 -4.46 -7.32 -13.01
C LEU A 259 -4.83 -6.15 -13.94
N GLU A 260 -5.67 -6.38 -14.91
CA GLU A 260 -6.19 -5.33 -15.79
C GLU A 260 -7.21 -4.45 -15.03
N ASP A 261 -7.05 -3.12 -15.13
CA ASP A 261 -7.90 -2.15 -14.42
C ASP A 261 -9.38 -2.16 -14.84
N ASN A 262 -9.66 -2.52 -16.11
CA ASN A 262 -11.02 -2.53 -16.67
C ASN A 262 -11.96 -3.58 -16.07
N LEU A 263 -11.51 -4.30 -15.06
CA LEU A 263 -12.20 -5.45 -14.49
C LEU A 263 -12.52 -5.28 -12.98
N ILE A 264 -12.33 -4.08 -12.41
CA ILE A 264 -12.65 -3.78 -11.00
C ILE A 264 -13.61 -2.61 -10.91
#